data_4083104e8ffc4ee40de04a31a47bb8f5
#
_entry.id   4083104e8ffc4ee40de04a31a47bb8f5
#
_cell.length_a   1.000
_cell.length_b   1.000
_cell.length_c   1.000
_cell.angle_alpha   90.00
_cell.angle_beta   90.00
_cell.angle_gamma   90.00
#
_symmetry.space_group_name_H-M   'P 1'
#
loop_
_entity.id
_entity.type
_entity.pdbx_description
1 polymer ?
#
loop_
_entity_poly.entity_id
_entity_poly.type
_entity_poly.pdbx_seq_one_letter_code
_entity_poly.pdbx_strand_id
1 'polypeptide(L)'
;LAANGLFAGNNATDPAGFRVLNPNLAGDWLAFLGASYFRAVGPQDQYGLSARGIAVDTGLDGPEEFPSFTEFWIEAASPGRLRVHALLDGASVTGAFAFDCALTPEGVTQAVRSSLFFRRDIRRLGIAPATSMFWYDQNDRRVATDWRPEIHDSDGLAIWSGSGERIWRPLANPPHPRTVSFRADGVKGFGLIQRDQRFADYQDDGAFYDRRPSLWVEPVGDWGKGAILLYEMPTDSETNDNIVAFWQSDRPARAGERRDFAYRLRWMSHDPFDGNAARVVDNWAGAAGIPGAPAVDGARKYVVDFEGKSLIGLDRRSGVEAVVNVGKPALLAVAAYPVVGQPRRWRVTLDIRADAANPKELRLFLRRGDSALSETLIEPLSP
;
A
#
# COMPACT_ATOMS: atom_id res chain seq x y z
N LEU A 1 25.55 15.08 -2.12
CA LEU A 1 25.61 13.63 -2.31
C LEU A 1 26.52 13.02 -1.27
N ALA A 2 26.03 12.03 -0.54
CA ALA A 2 26.83 11.18 0.34
C ALA A 2 26.81 9.76 -0.22
N ALA A 3 27.99 9.18 -0.45
CA ALA A 3 28.10 7.78 -0.81
C ALA A 3 27.87 6.92 0.45
N ASN A 4 26.90 6.03 0.40
CA ASN A 4 26.71 5.05 1.47
C ASN A 4 27.67 3.88 1.29
N GLY A 5 28.79 3.93 2.00
CA GLY A 5 29.56 2.74 2.29
C GLY A 5 28.87 1.95 3.40
N LEU A 6 28.05 0.97 3.08
CA LEU A 6 27.29 0.21 4.09
C LEU A 6 28.13 -0.79 4.88
N PHE A 7 29.39 -0.95 4.58
CA PHE A 7 30.27 -1.85 5.33
C PHE A 7 31.69 -1.28 5.41
N ALA A 8 31.95 -0.51 6.44
CA ALA A 8 33.32 -0.30 6.91
C ALA A 8 33.80 -1.63 7.52
N GLY A 9 34.33 -2.52 6.70
CA GLY A 9 34.94 -3.76 7.17
C GLY A 9 34.77 -4.89 6.17
N ASN A 10 35.64 -4.94 5.24
CA ASN A 10 36.05 -5.93 4.26
C ASN A 10 35.94 -5.40 2.83
N ASN A 11 37.02 -4.78 2.36
CA ASN A 11 37.40 -4.67 0.94
C ASN A 11 36.32 -4.52 -0.15
N ALA A 12 35.11 -4.06 0.18
CA ALA A 12 34.11 -3.68 -0.80
C ALA A 12 34.47 -2.29 -1.32
N THR A 13 35.08 -2.24 -2.49
CA THR A 13 35.51 -1.01 -3.16
C THR A 13 34.38 -0.24 -3.80
N ASP A 14 33.20 -0.86 -3.96
CA ASP A 14 32.08 -0.28 -4.67
C ASP A 14 30.95 0.16 -3.71
N PRO A 15 30.42 1.40 -3.85
CA PRO A 15 29.32 1.87 -3.03
C PRO A 15 28.03 1.10 -3.37
N ALA A 16 27.28 0.68 -2.33
CA ALA A 16 26.00 -0.02 -2.51
C ALA A 16 24.86 0.92 -2.98
N GLY A 17 25.13 2.22 -3.10
CA GLY A 17 24.18 3.25 -3.49
C GLY A 17 24.57 4.64 -3.03
N PHE A 18 23.61 5.57 -3.00
CA PHE A 18 23.86 6.95 -2.59
C PHE A 18 22.65 7.54 -1.85
N ARG A 19 22.90 8.62 -1.11
CA ARG A 19 21.86 9.47 -0.49
C ARG A 19 22.00 10.91 -0.96
N VAL A 20 20.90 11.60 -1.01
CA VAL A 20 20.80 13.01 -1.34
C VAL A 20 20.48 13.78 -0.07
N LEU A 21 21.43 14.62 0.37
CA LEU A 21 21.26 15.42 1.58
C LEU A 21 20.23 16.51 1.36
N ASN A 22 19.54 16.87 2.43
CA ASN A 22 18.70 18.07 2.49
C ASN A 22 19.51 19.33 2.13
N PRO A 23 18.90 20.38 1.58
CA PRO A 23 19.60 21.62 1.25
C PRO A 23 20.35 22.27 2.42
N ASN A 24 19.88 22.04 3.65
CA ASN A 24 20.51 22.50 4.89
C ASN A 24 21.58 21.54 5.44
N LEU A 25 21.83 20.42 4.74
CA LEU A 25 22.77 19.34 5.12
C LEU A 25 22.39 18.60 6.43
N ALA A 26 21.20 18.85 6.96
CA ALA A 26 20.69 18.17 8.14
C ALA A 26 19.81 16.97 7.73
N GLY A 27 20.42 15.81 7.54
CA GLY A 27 19.72 14.61 7.05
C GLY A 27 19.69 14.49 5.52
N ASP A 28 18.98 13.51 5.03
CA ASP A 28 18.82 13.18 3.61
C ASP A 28 17.35 12.99 3.27
N TRP A 29 16.96 13.30 2.03
CA TRP A 29 15.57 13.25 1.60
C TRP A 29 15.29 12.18 0.54
N LEU A 30 16.35 11.59 -0.04
CA LEU A 30 16.25 10.58 -1.09
C LEU A 30 17.43 9.62 -0.97
N ALA A 31 17.17 8.33 -1.08
CA ALA A 31 18.19 7.29 -1.08
C ALA A 31 17.93 6.26 -2.19
N PHE A 32 18.99 5.85 -2.88
CA PHE A 32 19.02 4.68 -3.74
C PHE A 32 20.00 3.70 -3.10
N LEU A 33 19.53 2.50 -2.74
CA LEU A 33 20.34 1.59 -1.93
C LEU A 33 19.93 0.13 -2.15
N GLY A 34 20.87 -0.64 -2.66
CA GLY A 34 20.73 -2.09 -2.87
C GLY A 34 19.82 -2.47 -4.02
N ALA A 35 20.20 -3.41 -4.87
CA ALA A 35 19.45 -3.81 -6.06
C ALA A 35 18.86 -2.58 -6.79
N SER A 36 17.54 -2.55 -7.01
CA SER A 36 16.86 -1.38 -7.61
C SER A 36 15.97 -0.63 -6.61
N TYR A 37 16.25 -0.74 -5.30
CA TYR A 37 15.49 -0.06 -4.26
C TYR A 37 15.82 1.42 -4.17
N PHE A 38 14.80 2.20 -3.90
CA PHE A 38 14.93 3.61 -3.54
C PHE A 38 13.81 4.03 -2.60
N ARG A 39 14.06 5.05 -1.82
CA ARG A 39 13.10 5.62 -0.88
C ARG A 39 13.26 7.12 -0.75
N ALA A 40 12.20 7.82 -0.39
CA ALA A 40 12.23 9.22 -0.10
C ALA A 40 11.46 9.53 1.19
N VAL A 41 11.75 10.69 1.78
CA VAL A 41 11.05 11.14 2.98
C VAL A 41 9.67 11.68 2.65
N GLY A 42 8.78 11.61 3.63
CA GLY A 42 7.52 12.34 3.63
C GLY A 42 7.65 13.79 4.12
N PRO A 43 6.52 14.48 4.30
CA PRO A 43 6.53 15.88 4.79
C PRO A 43 7.08 16.03 6.22
N GLN A 44 7.16 14.95 6.99
CA GLN A 44 7.67 14.94 8.36
C GLN A 44 9.15 14.51 8.45
N ASP A 45 9.86 14.54 7.31
CA ASP A 45 11.29 14.22 7.21
C ASP A 45 11.65 12.84 7.74
N GLN A 46 10.72 11.86 7.59
CA GLN A 46 10.87 10.48 8.02
C GLN A 46 10.80 9.55 6.81
N TYR A 47 11.69 8.53 6.80
CA TYR A 47 11.60 7.38 5.90
C TYR A 47 10.60 6.34 6.45
N GLY A 48 10.06 5.54 5.57
CA GLY A 48 9.26 4.36 5.85
C GLY A 48 9.49 3.32 4.75
N LEU A 49 8.41 2.96 4.07
CA LEU A 49 8.42 2.03 2.95
C LEU A 49 9.40 2.41 1.83
N SER A 50 9.63 1.49 0.90
CA SER A 50 10.53 1.66 -0.25
C SER A 50 9.78 1.46 -1.56
N ALA A 51 10.33 2.02 -2.65
CA ALA A 51 9.99 1.64 -4.02
C ALA A 51 11.12 0.81 -4.62
N ARG A 52 10.80 0.07 -5.69
CA ARG A 52 11.79 -0.65 -6.52
C ARG A 52 11.69 -0.19 -7.97
N GLY A 53 12.77 -0.32 -8.74
CA GLY A 53 12.69 -0.12 -10.19
C GLY A 53 11.72 -1.11 -10.84
N ILE A 54 11.80 -2.38 -10.46
CA ILE A 54 10.98 -3.46 -11.03
C ILE A 54 10.85 -4.63 -10.03
N ALA A 55 9.79 -5.42 -10.18
CA ALA A 55 9.63 -6.71 -9.51
C ALA A 55 9.56 -7.83 -10.56
N VAL A 56 10.33 -8.90 -10.39
CA VAL A 56 10.41 -10.01 -11.33
C VAL A 56 10.16 -11.32 -10.60
N ASP A 57 9.05 -11.97 -10.96
CA ASP A 57 8.57 -13.23 -10.40
C ASP A 57 8.29 -13.20 -8.88
N THR A 58 8.07 -12.01 -8.31
CA THR A 58 7.72 -11.80 -6.90
C THR A 58 6.43 -12.54 -6.54
N GLY A 59 6.46 -13.30 -5.42
CA GLY A 59 5.30 -14.04 -4.92
C GLY A 59 4.89 -15.22 -5.81
N LEU A 60 5.79 -15.75 -6.61
CA LEU A 60 5.65 -17.02 -7.32
C LEU A 60 6.46 -18.12 -6.63
N ASP A 61 6.15 -19.37 -6.96
CA ASP A 61 7.00 -20.49 -6.56
C ASP A 61 8.38 -20.38 -7.25
N GLY A 62 9.42 -20.43 -6.45
CA GLY A 62 10.81 -20.30 -6.89
C GLY A 62 11.44 -18.97 -6.48
N PRO A 63 12.73 -18.76 -6.82
CA PRO A 63 13.44 -17.56 -6.44
C PRO A 63 12.94 -16.32 -7.19
N GLU A 64 12.74 -15.23 -6.47
CA GLU A 64 12.54 -13.90 -7.03
C GLU A 64 13.84 -13.39 -7.64
N GLU A 65 13.77 -12.71 -8.79
CA GLU A 65 14.92 -12.02 -9.35
C GLU A 65 14.93 -10.55 -8.89
N PHE A 66 16.11 -10.08 -8.47
CA PHE A 66 16.34 -8.71 -8.04
C PHE A 66 17.28 -7.98 -9.00
N PRO A 67 16.78 -7.44 -10.13
CA PRO A 67 17.60 -6.61 -11.01
C PRO A 67 18.14 -5.39 -10.27
N SER A 68 19.38 -5.00 -10.56
CA SER A 68 20.09 -3.95 -9.82
C SER A 68 20.31 -2.72 -10.68
N PHE A 69 20.29 -1.56 -10.05
CA PHE A 69 20.82 -0.35 -10.66
C PHE A 69 22.35 -0.39 -10.58
N THR A 70 22.98 -0.53 -11.73
CA THR A 70 24.43 -0.73 -11.84
C THR A 70 25.21 0.56 -12.09
N GLU A 71 24.57 1.55 -12.70
CA GLU A 71 25.18 2.85 -13.01
C GLU A 71 24.17 3.98 -12.77
N PHE A 72 24.68 5.13 -12.30
CA PHE A 72 23.87 6.31 -12.06
C PHE A 72 24.52 7.56 -12.67
N TRP A 73 23.73 8.40 -13.30
CA TRP A 73 24.11 9.76 -13.71
C TRP A 73 23.17 10.73 -13.00
N ILE A 74 23.76 11.69 -12.28
CA ILE A 74 23.02 12.58 -11.39
C ILE A 74 23.24 14.03 -11.82
N GLU A 75 22.16 14.72 -12.16
CA GLU A 75 22.14 16.13 -12.52
C GLU A 75 21.46 16.94 -11.41
N ALA A 76 22.21 17.82 -10.75
CA ALA A 76 21.66 18.77 -9.79
C ALA A 76 21.00 19.92 -10.56
N ALA A 77 19.68 20.06 -10.47
CA ALA A 77 18.95 21.14 -11.16
C ALA A 77 18.86 22.41 -10.29
N SER A 78 18.51 22.28 -9.01
CA SER A 78 18.44 23.35 -8.00
C SER A 78 18.32 22.72 -6.60
N PRO A 79 18.43 23.49 -5.51
CA PRO A 79 18.18 22.97 -4.17
C PRO A 79 16.82 22.23 -4.10
N GLY A 80 16.83 20.99 -3.59
CA GLY A 80 15.64 20.13 -3.51
C GLY A 80 15.15 19.56 -4.85
N ARG A 81 15.91 19.73 -5.95
CA ARG A 81 15.56 19.16 -7.27
C ARG A 81 16.77 18.52 -7.92
N LEU A 82 16.59 17.31 -8.38
CA LEU A 82 17.61 16.61 -9.15
C LEU A 82 16.99 15.66 -10.16
N ARG A 83 17.77 15.36 -11.19
CA ARG A 83 17.48 14.27 -12.12
C ARG A 83 18.47 13.13 -11.91
N VAL A 84 17.94 11.92 -11.84
CA VAL A 84 18.75 10.69 -11.77
C VAL A 84 18.43 9.86 -13.00
N HIS A 85 19.45 9.47 -13.76
CA HIS A 85 19.36 8.39 -14.73
C HIS A 85 20.03 7.17 -14.13
N ALA A 86 19.40 6.00 -14.31
CA ALA A 86 19.92 4.74 -13.79
C ALA A 86 19.85 3.65 -14.85
N LEU A 87 20.88 2.84 -14.94
CA LEU A 87 20.90 1.63 -15.75
C LEU A 87 20.53 0.43 -14.89
N LEU A 88 19.47 -0.25 -15.27
CA LEU A 88 19.02 -1.49 -14.61
C LEU A 88 19.62 -2.69 -15.33
N ASP A 89 20.15 -3.64 -14.59
CA ASP A 89 20.65 -4.91 -15.11
C ASP A 89 20.20 -6.10 -14.27
N GLY A 90 19.77 -7.16 -14.95
CA GLY A 90 19.32 -8.42 -14.37
C GLY A 90 19.35 -9.55 -15.39
N ALA A 91 19.16 -10.78 -14.93
CA ALA A 91 19.25 -11.97 -15.78
C ALA A 91 18.13 -12.03 -16.84
N SER A 92 16.93 -11.57 -16.49
CA SER A 92 15.74 -11.61 -17.36
C SER A 92 15.42 -10.27 -18.03
N VAL A 93 15.93 -9.16 -17.49
CA VAL A 93 15.58 -7.82 -17.94
C VAL A 93 16.75 -6.85 -17.75
N THR A 94 16.93 -5.96 -18.71
CA THR A 94 17.74 -4.76 -18.57
C THR A 94 16.89 -3.53 -18.86
N GLY A 95 17.32 -2.34 -18.44
CA GLY A 95 16.53 -1.14 -18.69
C GLY A 95 17.24 0.16 -18.34
N ALA A 96 16.68 1.24 -18.82
CA ALA A 96 17.09 2.58 -18.47
C ALA A 96 15.95 3.29 -17.75
N PHE A 97 16.27 3.95 -16.65
CA PHE A 97 15.34 4.74 -15.84
C PHE A 97 15.75 6.21 -15.82
N ALA A 98 14.76 7.09 -15.81
CA ALA A 98 14.93 8.51 -15.54
C ALA A 98 13.97 8.93 -14.43
N PHE A 99 14.50 9.56 -13.39
CA PHE A 99 13.77 10.07 -12.24
C PHE A 99 13.95 11.58 -12.18
N ASP A 100 12.88 12.35 -12.37
CA ASP A 100 12.85 13.79 -12.06
C ASP A 100 12.31 13.94 -10.64
N CYS A 101 13.18 14.24 -9.67
CA CYS A 101 12.88 14.26 -8.25
C CYS A 101 12.75 15.68 -7.72
N ALA A 102 11.73 15.93 -6.91
CA ALA A 102 11.50 17.21 -6.26
C ALA A 102 11.08 17.03 -4.80
N LEU A 103 11.80 17.67 -3.90
CA LEU A 103 11.42 17.86 -2.50
C LEU A 103 10.46 19.05 -2.41
N THR A 104 9.30 18.86 -1.82
CA THR A 104 8.25 19.85 -1.62
C THR A 104 7.78 19.85 -0.16
N PRO A 105 7.05 20.88 0.30
CA PRO A 105 6.46 20.86 1.65
C PRO A 105 5.50 19.67 1.90
N GLU A 106 4.88 19.14 0.85
CA GLU A 106 3.96 18.01 0.91
C GLU A 106 4.67 16.64 0.84
N GLY A 107 6.01 16.65 0.80
CA GLY A 107 6.86 15.47 0.66
C GLY A 107 7.63 15.43 -0.65
N VAL A 108 8.04 14.26 -1.09
CA VAL A 108 8.83 14.08 -2.30
C VAL A 108 7.96 13.62 -3.47
N THR A 109 8.15 14.21 -4.63
CA THR A 109 7.58 13.74 -5.90
C THR A 109 8.67 13.29 -6.85
N GLN A 110 8.40 12.19 -7.58
CA GLN A 110 9.32 11.67 -8.58
C GLN A 110 8.53 11.36 -9.87
N ALA A 111 8.85 12.04 -10.98
CA ALA A 111 8.37 11.61 -12.29
C ALA A 111 9.36 10.56 -12.82
N VAL A 112 8.85 9.36 -13.05
CA VAL A 112 9.65 8.21 -13.46
C VAL A 112 9.31 7.83 -14.90
N ARG A 113 10.33 7.58 -15.70
CA ARG A 113 10.23 6.96 -17.01
C ARG A 113 11.18 5.79 -17.08
N SER A 114 10.71 4.67 -17.61
CA SER A 114 11.54 3.49 -17.81
C SER A 114 11.37 2.90 -19.20
N SER A 115 12.48 2.42 -19.77
CA SER A 115 12.52 1.60 -20.97
C SER A 115 13.11 0.25 -20.60
N LEU A 116 12.31 -0.81 -20.68
CA LEU A 116 12.67 -2.16 -20.28
C LEU A 116 12.87 -3.04 -21.53
N PHE A 117 13.91 -3.85 -21.53
CA PHE A 117 14.24 -4.79 -22.58
C PHE A 117 14.35 -6.19 -21.98
N PHE A 118 13.52 -7.14 -22.44
CA PHE A 118 13.46 -8.46 -21.86
C PHE A 118 14.44 -9.41 -22.56
N ARG A 119 15.34 -10.01 -21.78
CA ARG A 119 16.29 -11.02 -22.23
C ARG A 119 15.65 -12.42 -22.25
N ARG A 120 14.64 -12.62 -21.40
CA ARG A 120 13.88 -13.88 -21.23
C ARG A 120 12.41 -13.57 -21.03
N ASP A 121 11.57 -14.58 -21.18
CA ASP A 121 10.19 -14.52 -20.75
C ASP A 121 10.12 -14.34 -19.23
N ILE A 122 9.27 -13.44 -18.78
CA ILE A 122 9.02 -13.17 -17.35
C ILE A 122 7.59 -13.57 -17.05
N ARG A 123 7.40 -14.45 -16.07
CA ARG A 123 6.07 -14.95 -15.68
C ARG A 123 5.26 -13.90 -14.95
N ARG A 124 5.90 -13.10 -14.09
CA ARG A 124 5.27 -12.01 -13.35
C ARG A 124 6.17 -10.77 -13.39
N LEU A 125 5.77 -9.80 -14.19
CA LEU A 125 6.45 -8.51 -14.32
C LEU A 125 5.69 -7.46 -13.52
N GLY A 126 6.26 -6.99 -12.43
CA GLY A 126 5.69 -5.94 -11.58
C GLY A 126 6.25 -4.56 -11.91
N ILE A 127 5.37 -3.62 -12.21
CA ILE A 127 5.68 -2.23 -12.54
C ILE A 127 5.37 -1.33 -11.35
N ALA A 128 6.27 -0.37 -11.09
CA ALA A 128 6.21 0.58 -9.97
C ALA A 128 5.98 -0.14 -8.61
N PRO A 129 6.83 -1.11 -8.23
CA PRO A 129 6.65 -1.84 -6.99
C PRO A 129 6.88 -0.94 -5.77
N ALA A 130 5.98 -1.06 -4.79
CA ALA A 130 6.14 -0.55 -3.43
C ALA A 130 6.41 -1.71 -2.49
N THR A 131 7.32 -1.55 -1.55
CA THR A 131 7.69 -2.56 -0.55
C THR A 131 7.59 -1.96 0.83
N SER A 132 6.92 -2.64 1.75
CA SER A 132 6.62 -2.15 3.08
C SER A 132 6.73 -3.25 4.13
N MET A 133 6.62 -2.86 5.39
CA MET A 133 6.55 -3.74 6.54
C MET A 133 5.20 -3.60 7.21
N PHE A 134 4.57 -4.75 7.54
CA PHE A 134 3.38 -4.85 8.37
C PHE A 134 3.53 -6.04 9.32
N TRP A 135 3.67 -5.78 10.59
CA TRP A 135 3.76 -6.84 11.60
C TRP A 135 2.40 -7.07 12.25
N TYR A 136 1.80 -6.07 12.87
CA TYR A 136 0.45 -6.12 13.44
C TYR A 136 -0.15 -4.72 13.61
N ASP A 137 -1.48 -4.67 13.62
CA ASP A 137 -2.32 -3.52 13.94
C ASP A 137 -3.20 -3.80 15.17
N GLN A 138 -4.18 -2.91 15.41
CA GLN A 138 -5.16 -3.05 16.50
C GLN A 138 -5.98 -4.35 16.46
N ASN A 139 -6.12 -5.00 15.31
CA ASN A 139 -6.88 -6.26 15.16
C ASN A 139 -6.03 -7.49 15.54
N ASP A 140 -4.74 -7.44 15.28
CA ASP A 140 -3.82 -8.56 15.46
C ASP A 140 -3.03 -8.49 16.77
N ARG A 141 -3.39 -7.57 17.67
CA ARG A 141 -2.68 -7.34 18.94
C ARG A 141 -2.54 -8.59 19.84
N ARG A 142 -3.35 -9.61 19.61
CA ARG A 142 -3.25 -10.88 20.35
C ARG A 142 -1.98 -11.67 20.02
N VAL A 143 -1.39 -11.44 18.87
CA VAL A 143 -0.14 -12.08 18.42
C VAL A 143 1.07 -11.17 18.63
N ALA A 144 0.85 -9.94 19.08
CA ALA A 144 1.90 -8.99 19.39
C ALA A 144 2.77 -9.49 20.55
N THR A 145 4.07 -9.57 20.33
CA THR A 145 5.07 -9.88 21.35
C THR A 145 5.77 -8.64 21.89
N ASP A 146 5.50 -7.49 21.29
CA ASP A 146 6.04 -6.17 21.65
C ASP A 146 5.02 -5.36 22.48
N TRP A 147 5.49 -4.37 23.22
CA TRP A 147 4.66 -3.50 24.07
C TRP A 147 3.91 -2.44 23.28
N ARG A 148 4.41 -2.07 22.10
CA ARG A 148 3.80 -1.05 21.24
C ARG A 148 2.43 -1.51 20.75
N PRO A 149 1.44 -0.61 20.64
CA PRO A 149 0.09 -0.99 20.19
C PRO A 149 0.07 -1.56 18.78
N GLU A 150 0.83 -0.95 17.86
CA GLU A 150 0.91 -1.29 16.43
C GLU A 150 2.33 -1.13 15.93
N ILE A 151 2.71 -1.95 14.93
CA ILE A 151 4.02 -1.86 14.26
C ILE A 151 3.83 -2.13 12.77
N HIS A 152 3.86 -1.07 11.97
CA HIS A 152 3.79 -1.15 10.51
C HIS A 152 4.21 0.16 9.83
N ASP A 153 4.72 0.06 8.60
CA ASP A 153 5.06 1.19 7.74
C ASP A 153 3.89 1.65 6.87
N SER A 154 2.89 0.79 6.72
CA SER A 154 1.67 1.07 5.95
C SER A 154 0.51 0.27 6.53
N ASP A 155 -0.69 0.88 6.60
CA ASP A 155 -1.92 0.23 7.04
C ASP A 155 -2.57 -0.58 5.94
N GLY A 156 -2.50 -0.12 4.70
CA GLY A 156 -3.28 -0.70 3.63
C GLY A 156 -2.86 -0.33 2.23
N LEU A 157 -3.39 -1.10 1.30
CA LEU A 157 -3.32 -0.84 -0.12
C LEU A 157 -4.54 -0.02 -0.56
N ALA A 158 -4.31 1.17 -1.10
CA ALA A 158 -5.33 1.95 -1.77
C ALA A 158 -5.25 1.77 -3.29
N ILE A 159 -6.41 1.64 -3.97
CA ILE A 159 -6.48 1.54 -5.43
C ILE A 159 -7.55 2.48 -5.96
N TRP A 160 -7.22 3.22 -7.00
CA TRP A 160 -8.18 3.97 -7.80
C TRP A 160 -8.29 3.33 -9.17
N SER A 161 -9.37 2.57 -9.37
CA SER A 161 -9.59 1.83 -10.61
C SER A 161 -9.93 2.73 -11.80
N GLY A 162 -9.80 2.21 -13.01
CA GLY A 162 -10.23 2.90 -14.23
C GLY A 162 -11.73 3.23 -14.26
N SER A 163 -12.56 2.39 -13.64
CA SER A 163 -14.01 2.64 -13.49
C SER A 163 -14.35 3.78 -12.52
N GLY A 164 -13.37 4.26 -11.75
CA GLY A 164 -13.56 5.31 -10.74
C GLY A 164 -13.79 4.78 -9.33
N GLU A 165 -13.88 3.48 -9.15
CA GLU A 165 -14.00 2.89 -7.83
C GLU A 165 -12.71 3.12 -7.02
N ARG A 166 -12.87 3.45 -5.74
CA ARG A 166 -11.81 3.57 -4.76
C ARG A 166 -11.88 2.38 -3.84
N ILE A 167 -10.78 1.66 -3.70
CA ILE A 167 -10.68 0.45 -2.90
C ILE A 167 -9.67 0.70 -1.79
N TRP A 168 -10.02 0.29 -0.60
CA TRP A 168 -9.15 0.19 0.55
C TRP A 168 -9.03 -1.27 0.98
N ARG A 169 -7.80 -1.79 1.05
CA ARG A 169 -7.47 -3.14 1.47
C ARG A 169 -6.47 -3.06 2.62
N PRO A 170 -6.93 -3.18 3.90
CA PRO A 170 -6.03 -3.27 5.04
C PRO A 170 -4.98 -4.36 4.83
N LEU A 171 -3.74 -4.12 5.24
CA LEU A 171 -2.70 -5.14 5.19
C LEU A 171 -2.93 -6.21 6.25
N ALA A 172 -2.23 -7.31 6.11
CA ALA A 172 -2.26 -8.37 7.11
C ALA A 172 -0.91 -9.09 7.14
N ASN A 173 -0.65 -9.75 8.26
CA ASN A 173 0.47 -10.65 8.47
C ASN A 173 -0.05 -12.10 8.47
N PRO A 174 -0.19 -12.73 7.29
CA PRO A 174 -0.79 -14.06 7.18
C PRO A 174 0.17 -15.15 7.66
N PRO A 175 -0.32 -16.30 8.13
CA PRO A 175 0.53 -17.41 8.57
C PRO A 175 1.33 -18.07 7.43
N HIS A 176 0.92 -17.85 6.19
CA HIS A 176 1.58 -18.35 4.98
C HIS A 176 1.60 -17.26 3.90
N PRO A 177 2.65 -17.20 3.05
CA PRO A 177 2.70 -16.24 1.97
C PRO A 177 1.46 -16.32 1.07
N ARG A 178 0.92 -15.17 0.69
CA ARG A 178 -0.23 -15.10 -0.21
C ARG A 178 -0.09 -13.95 -1.20
N THR A 179 -0.64 -14.14 -2.39
CA THR A 179 -0.81 -13.07 -3.38
C THR A 179 -2.29 -12.87 -3.64
N VAL A 180 -2.74 -11.62 -3.53
CA VAL A 180 -4.10 -11.19 -3.88
C VAL A 180 -4.01 -10.30 -5.11
N SER A 181 -4.99 -10.42 -6.02
CA SER A 181 -5.02 -9.69 -7.29
C SER A 181 -6.31 -8.89 -7.41
N PHE A 182 -6.17 -7.60 -7.66
CA PHE A 182 -7.28 -6.66 -7.85
C PHE A 182 -7.30 -6.20 -9.29
N ARG A 183 -8.36 -6.52 -10.02
CA ARG A 183 -8.53 -6.06 -11.39
C ARG A 183 -8.48 -4.54 -11.46
N ALA A 184 -7.62 -4.00 -12.33
CA ALA A 184 -7.34 -2.58 -12.40
C ALA A 184 -7.05 -2.15 -13.85
N ASP A 185 -8.02 -2.40 -14.73
CA ASP A 185 -7.96 -1.95 -16.13
C ASP A 185 -8.00 -0.42 -16.17
N GLY A 186 -7.03 0.19 -16.87
CA GLY A 186 -6.92 1.66 -16.92
C GLY A 186 -6.76 2.28 -15.54
N VAL A 187 -5.95 1.67 -14.67
CA VAL A 187 -5.73 2.12 -13.29
C VAL A 187 -5.34 3.60 -13.23
N LYS A 188 -5.98 4.36 -12.35
CA LYS A 188 -5.71 5.79 -12.14
C LYS A 188 -4.66 6.04 -11.08
N GLY A 189 -4.51 5.08 -10.14
CA GLY A 189 -3.47 5.11 -9.14
C GLY A 189 -3.59 3.95 -8.16
N PHE A 190 -2.51 3.67 -7.45
CA PHE A 190 -2.45 2.71 -6.35
C PHE A 190 -1.29 3.04 -5.42
N GLY A 191 -1.32 2.51 -4.21
CA GLY A 191 -0.19 2.72 -3.30
C GLY A 191 -0.39 2.08 -1.94
N LEU A 192 0.71 1.97 -1.22
CA LEU A 192 0.73 1.58 0.18
C LEU A 192 0.64 2.83 1.04
N ILE A 193 -0.39 2.90 1.85
CA ILE A 193 -0.80 4.10 2.57
C ILE A 193 -0.71 3.88 4.07
N GLN A 194 -0.15 4.86 4.80
CA GLN A 194 -0.15 4.95 6.24
C GLN A 194 -1.24 5.95 6.66
N ARG A 195 -2.39 5.45 7.13
CA ARG A 195 -3.53 6.28 7.59
C ARG A 195 -3.44 6.62 9.06
N ASP A 196 -2.88 5.71 9.85
CA ASP A 196 -2.66 5.91 11.27
C ASP A 196 -1.37 6.73 11.48
N GLN A 197 -1.56 8.00 11.83
CA GLN A 197 -0.49 8.98 11.96
C GLN A 197 -0.54 9.68 13.32
N ARG A 198 -1.10 9.01 14.32
CA ARG A 198 -1.10 9.52 15.69
C ARG A 198 -0.06 8.79 16.51
N PHE A 199 0.74 9.51 17.26
CA PHE A 199 1.69 8.90 18.20
C PHE A 199 1.03 7.87 19.12
N ALA A 200 -0.24 8.11 19.51
CA ALA A 200 -1.01 7.21 20.38
C ALA A 200 -1.20 5.80 19.80
N ASP A 201 -1.22 5.65 18.48
CA ASP A 201 -1.42 4.37 17.83
C ASP A 201 -0.17 3.49 17.95
N TYR A 202 1.03 4.08 18.00
CA TYR A 202 2.31 3.35 18.03
C TYR A 202 3.05 3.44 19.36
N GLN A 203 2.97 4.58 20.07
CA GLN A 203 3.75 4.89 21.28
C GLN A 203 5.28 4.78 21.08
N ASP A 204 5.75 4.92 19.85
CA ASP A 204 7.15 4.73 19.47
C ASP A 204 7.86 6.06 19.22
N ASP A 205 8.77 6.43 20.13
CA ASP A 205 9.60 7.62 20.05
C ASP A 205 11.01 7.37 19.48
N GLY A 206 11.25 6.17 18.94
CA GLY A 206 12.51 5.77 18.31
C GLY A 206 12.39 5.57 16.80
N ALA A 207 11.42 4.78 16.35
CA ALA A 207 11.21 4.46 14.95
C ALA A 207 10.21 5.40 14.24
N PHE A 208 9.41 6.17 15.02
CA PHE A 208 8.48 7.20 14.54
C PHE A 208 7.54 6.72 13.43
N TYR A 209 6.86 5.60 13.64
CA TYR A 209 5.91 5.03 12.67
C TYR A 209 4.78 6.00 12.32
N ASP A 210 4.34 6.83 13.27
CA ASP A 210 3.35 7.89 13.10
C ASP A 210 3.73 8.96 12.07
N ARG A 211 5.02 9.07 11.71
CA ARG A 211 5.57 10.07 10.77
C ARG A 211 5.97 9.46 9.42
N ARG A 212 5.88 8.14 9.27
CA ARG A 212 6.30 7.47 8.04
C ARG A 212 5.38 7.81 6.87
N PRO A 213 5.94 8.02 5.66
CA PRO A 213 5.13 8.43 4.51
C PRO A 213 4.38 7.27 3.90
N SER A 214 3.29 7.61 3.24
CA SER A 214 2.63 6.79 2.23
C SER A 214 3.36 6.91 0.89
N LEU A 215 3.26 5.88 0.05
CA LEU A 215 3.71 5.92 -1.35
C LEU A 215 2.52 5.73 -2.29
N TRP A 216 2.24 6.73 -3.11
CA TRP A 216 1.22 6.70 -4.14
C TRP A 216 1.81 6.70 -5.55
N VAL A 217 1.35 5.80 -6.39
CA VAL A 217 1.74 5.64 -7.80
C VAL A 217 0.63 6.16 -8.71
N GLU A 218 0.94 7.10 -9.58
CA GLU A 218 0.04 7.62 -10.61
C GLU A 218 0.58 7.25 -12.00
N PRO A 219 -0.06 6.34 -12.75
CA PRO A 219 0.31 6.07 -14.13
C PRO A 219 0.26 7.34 -15.00
N VAL A 220 1.20 7.47 -15.92
CA VAL A 220 1.20 8.50 -16.96
C VAL A 220 1.00 7.82 -18.32
N GLY A 221 -0.07 8.18 -19.00
CA GLY A 221 -0.52 7.46 -20.18
C GLY A 221 -1.36 6.23 -19.84
N ASP A 222 -1.65 5.44 -20.86
CA ASP A 222 -2.46 4.22 -20.71
C ASP A 222 -1.56 3.00 -20.45
N TRP A 223 -1.70 2.40 -19.27
CA TRP A 223 -1.03 1.14 -18.94
C TRP A 223 -1.81 -0.10 -19.41
N GLY A 224 -3.04 0.10 -19.92
CA GLY A 224 -3.88 -0.95 -20.48
C GLY A 224 -4.57 -1.83 -19.44
N LYS A 225 -4.84 -3.07 -19.84
CA LYS A 225 -5.49 -4.08 -18.99
C LYS A 225 -4.46 -4.74 -18.06
N GLY A 226 -4.85 -4.88 -16.81
CA GLY A 226 -3.97 -5.47 -15.79
C GLY A 226 -4.61 -5.56 -14.42
N ALA A 227 -3.78 -5.82 -13.45
CA ALA A 227 -4.19 -5.94 -12.05
C ALA A 227 -3.14 -5.34 -11.12
N ILE A 228 -3.58 -4.87 -9.96
CA ILE A 228 -2.70 -4.62 -8.83
C ILE A 228 -2.56 -5.92 -8.06
N LEU A 229 -1.34 -6.36 -7.83
CA LEU A 229 -1.03 -7.50 -6.99
C LEU A 229 -0.52 -7.01 -5.64
N LEU A 230 -1.01 -7.65 -4.59
CA LEU A 230 -0.53 -7.50 -3.21
C LEU A 230 0.03 -8.84 -2.77
N TYR A 231 1.32 -8.88 -2.46
CA TYR A 231 2.01 -10.03 -1.91
C TYR A 231 2.31 -9.76 -0.44
N GLU A 232 1.82 -10.64 0.43
CA GLU A 232 1.96 -10.56 1.87
C GLU A 232 2.67 -11.83 2.36
N MET A 233 3.77 -11.68 3.10
CA MET A 233 4.54 -12.76 3.71
C MET A 233 4.38 -12.71 5.23
N PRO A 234 4.50 -13.86 5.94
CA PRO A 234 4.57 -13.85 7.38
C PRO A 234 5.83 -13.16 7.88
N THR A 235 5.72 -12.41 8.97
CA THR A 235 6.86 -11.84 9.68
C THR A 235 6.63 -11.88 11.19
N ASP A 236 7.71 -12.01 11.94
CA ASP A 236 7.78 -11.89 13.42
C ASP A 236 8.70 -10.75 13.85
N SER A 237 9.05 -9.86 12.91
CA SER A 237 10.03 -8.79 13.12
C SER A 237 9.68 -7.55 12.29
N GLU A 238 9.89 -6.38 12.90
CA GLU A 238 9.78 -5.07 12.24
C GLU A 238 10.91 -4.78 11.25
N THR A 239 11.94 -5.62 11.19
CA THR A 239 13.09 -5.43 10.28
C THR A 239 12.93 -6.08 8.91
N ASN A 240 11.84 -6.82 8.72
CA ASN A 240 11.58 -7.56 7.48
C ASN A 240 10.48 -6.88 6.67
N ASP A 241 10.83 -6.36 5.50
CA ASP A 241 9.84 -5.92 4.52
C ASP A 241 9.06 -7.14 4.01
N ASN A 242 7.83 -7.32 4.48
CA ASN A 242 7.00 -8.49 4.17
C ASN A 242 5.82 -8.19 3.23
N ILE A 243 5.72 -6.97 2.73
CA ILE A 243 4.62 -6.51 1.88
C ILE A 243 5.19 -6.01 0.55
N VAL A 244 4.62 -6.46 -0.56
CA VAL A 244 4.93 -5.91 -1.90
C VAL A 244 3.66 -5.68 -2.68
N ALA A 245 3.48 -4.47 -3.22
CA ALA A 245 2.38 -4.14 -4.12
C ALA A 245 2.91 -3.60 -5.45
N PHE A 246 2.34 -4.04 -6.58
CA PHE A 246 2.76 -3.62 -7.91
C PHE A 246 1.64 -3.80 -8.94
N TRP A 247 1.74 -3.09 -10.05
CA TRP A 247 0.87 -3.35 -11.20
C TRP A 247 1.47 -4.39 -12.14
N GLN A 248 0.64 -5.32 -12.63
CA GLN A 248 0.99 -6.33 -13.62
C GLN A 248 0.06 -6.21 -14.84
N SER A 249 0.65 -6.18 -16.03
CA SER A 249 -0.09 -6.24 -17.29
C SER A 249 -0.66 -7.64 -17.56
N ASP A 250 -1.84 -7.71 -18.18
CA ASP A 250 -2.36 -8.95 -18.75
C ASP A 250 -1.52 -9.46 -19.93
N ARG A 251 -0.77 -8.58 -20.58
CA ARG A 251 0.12 -8.93 -21.68
C ARG A 251 1.39 -9.57 -21.13
N PRO A 252 1.68 -10.85 -21.45
CA PRO A 252 2.90 -11.52 -21.01
C PRO A 252 4.16 -10.79 -21.47
N ALA A 253 5.19 -10.72 -20.62
CA ALA A 253 6.49 -10.17 -20.98
C ALA A 253 7.32 -11.25 -21.70
N ARG A 254 7.67 -11.00 -22.99
CA ARG A 254 8.38 -11.96 -23.84
C ARG A 254 9.81 -11.53 -24.15
N ALA A 255 10.70 -12.48 -24.25
CA ALA A 255 12.08 -12.25 -24.68
C ALA A 255 12.13 -11.45 -25.99
N GLY A 256 13.06 -10.49 -26.07
CA GLY A 256 13.23 -9.61 -27.22
C GLY A 256 12.25 -8.43 -27.29
N GLU A 257 11.25 -8.35 -26.40
CA GLU A 257 10.35 -7.20 -26.37
C GLU A 257 11.00 -6.01 -25.64
N ARG A 258 10.58 -4.82 -26.05
CA ARG A 258 10.76 -3.56 -25.31
C ARG A 258 9.41 -3.10 -24.79
N ARG A 259 9.39 -2.59 -23.55
CA ARG A 259 8.24 -1.87 -22.98
C ARG A 259 8.69 -0.60 -22.29
N ASP A 260 7.92 0.46 -22.51
CA ASP A 260 8.15 1.76 -21.90
C ASP A 260 7.02 2.06 -20.92
N PHE A 261 7.36 2.57 -19.72
CA PHE A 261 6.41 2.99 -18.73
C PHE A 261 6.75 4.39 -18.22
N ALA A 262 5.71 5.15 -17.91
CA ALA A 262 5.84 6.43 -17.24
C ALA A 262 4.84 6.49 -16.08
N TYR A 263 5.28 7.04 -14.95
CA TYR A 263 4.45 7.22 -13.77
C TYR A 263 5.01 8.29 -12.86
N ARG A 264 4.17 8.76 -11.93
CA ARG A 264 4.58 9.66 -10.85
C ARG A 264 4.49 8.92 -9.53
N LEU A 265 5.50 9.08 -8.68
CA LEU A 265 5.49 8.67 -7.29
C LEU A 265 5.30 9.90 -6.41
N ARG A 266 4.47 9.75 -5.37
CA ARG A 266 4.26 10.78 -4.35
C ARG A 266 4.48 10.15 -2.97
N TRP A 267 5.48 10.66 -2.27
CA TRP A 267 5.77 10.31 -0.88
C TRP A 267 5.10 11.37 0.00
N MET A 268 4.02 11.00 0.69
CA MET A 268 3.11 11.95 1.32
C MET A 268 2.53 11.39 2.62
N SER A 269 1.96 12.26 3.48
CA SER A 269 1.31 11.84 4.73
C SER A 269 -0.20 11.89 4.69
N HIS A 270 -0.81 12.23 3.56
CA HIS A 270 -2.27 12.30 3.44
C HIS A 270 -2.80 11.26 2.46
N ASP A 271 -4.07 10.96 2.60
CA ASP A 271 -4.77 10.06 1.69
C ASP A 271 -4.82 10.66 0.28
N PRO A 272 -4.50 9.90 -0.77
CA PRO A 272 -4.54 10.38 -2.16
C PRO A 272 -5.95 10.64 -2.66
N PHE A 273 -6.97 10.18 -1.95
CA PHE A 273 -8.36 10.31 -2.35
C PHE A 273 -8.95 11.64 -1.87
N ASP A 274 -8.62 12.71 -2.55
CA ASP A 274 -9.34 13.97 -2.38
C ASP A 274 -10.78 13.81 -2.87
N GLY A 275 -11.75 14.23 -2.05
CA GLY A 275 -13.14 14.23 -2.48
C GLY A 275 -14.14 14.11 -1.34
N ASN A 276 -15.43 13.99 -1.72
CA ASN A 276 -16.54 13.92 -0.77
C ASN A 276 -16.77 12.51 -0.22
N ALA A 277 -16.33 11.46 -0.93
CA ALA A 277 -16.57 10.08 -0.51
C ALA A 277 -15.94 9.80 0.85
N ALA A 278 -16.66 9.07 1.69
CA ALA A 278 -16.15 8.64 2.97
C ALA A 278 -15.07 7.55 2.78
N ARG A 279 -14.09 7.55 3.67
CA ARG A 279 -13.02 6.54 3.73
C ARG A 279 -13.17 5.70 4.98
N VAL A 280 -12.62 4.50 4.96
CA VAL A 280 -12.45 3.66 6.15
C VAL A 280 -11.42 4.34 7.05
N VAL A 281 -11.77 4.53 8.32
CA VAL A 281 -10.88 5.15 9.30
C VAL A 281 -10.52 4.20 10.43
N ASP A 282 -11.38 3.22 10.69
CA ASP A 282 -11.14 2.17 11.67
C ASP A 282 -11.89 0.91 11.27
N ASN A 283 -11.34 -0.25 11.60
CA ASN A 283 -12.02 -1.54 11.49
C ASN A 283 -11.61 -2.46 12.65
N TRP A 284 -12.53 -3.30 13.09
CA TRP A 284 -12.32 -4.25 14.16
C TRP A 284 -13.03 -5.56 13.86
N ALA A 285 -12.49 -6.65 14.39
CA ALA A 285 -13.12 -7.96 14.35
C ALA A 285 -13.18 -8.60 15.74
N GLY A 286 -14.25 -9.35 16.02
CA GLY A 286 -14.44 -9.99 17.31
C GLY A 286 -15.53 -11.08 17.30
N ALA A 287 -15.97 -11.52 18.47
CA ALA A 287 -17.06 -12.48 18.60
C ALA A 287 -18.39 -11.87 18.12
N ALA A 288 -19.16 -12.63 17.35
CA ALA A 288 -20.50 -12.23 16.91
C ALA A 288 -21.51 -12.27 18.06
N GLY A 289 -22.64 -11.58 17.87
CA GLY A 289 -23.75 -11.57 18.82
C GLY A 289 -23.99 -10.21 19.47
N ILE A 290 -24.86 -10.19 20.45
CA ILE A 290 -25.31 -8.99 21.19
C ILE A 290 -24.90 -9.17 22.66
N PRO A 291 -24.39 -8.13 23.35
CA PRO A 291 -24.09 -8.20 24.76
C PRO A 291 -25.30 -8.70 25.58
N GLY A 292 -25.06 -9.69 26.46
CA GLY A 292 -26.10 -10.31 27.28
C GLY A 292 -26.90 -11.44 26.60
N ALA A 293 -26.68 -11.72 25.33
CA ALA A 293 -27.23 -12.89 24.63
C ALA A 293 -26.17 -14.01 24.55
N PRO A 294 -26.60 -15.29 24.32
CA PRO A 294 -25.66 -16.36 24.01
C PRO A 294 -24.75 -16.04 22.84
N ALA A 295 -23.48 -16.50 22.93
CA ALA A 295 -22.55 -16.39 21.82
C ALA A 295 -23.09 -17.09 20.55
N VAL A 296 -22.75 -16.56 19.39
CA VAL A 296 -23.11 -17.17 18.10
C VAL A 296 -21.90 -17.96 17.63
N ASP A 297 -21.92 -19.27 17.87
CA ASP A 297 -20.82 -20.16 17.51
C ASP A 297 -20.55 -20.14 16.00
N GLY A 298 -19.28 -20.17 15.64
CA GLY A 298 -18.82 -20.16 14.24
C GLY A 298 -19.11 -18.85 13.49
N ALA A 299 -19.39 -17.75 14.20
CA ALA A 299 -19.60 -16.45 13.58
C ALA A 299 -18.64 -15.38 14.16
N ARG A 300 -18.26 -14.42 13.31
CA ARG A 300 -17.48 -13.24 13.70
C ARG A 300 -18.26 -11.97 13.44
N LYS A 301 -18.03 -10.98 14.28
CA LYS A 301 -18.49 -9.62 14.10
C LYS A 301 -17.38 -8.80 13.47
N TYR A 302 -17.73 -8.08 12.40
CA TYR A 302 -16.89 -7.07 11.80
C TYR A 302 -17.53 -5.71 12.07
N VAL A 303 -16.73 -4.75 12.47
CA VAL A 303 -17.15 -3.37 12.73
C VAL A 303 -16.25 -2.47 11.91
N VAL A 304 -16.83 -1.60 11.08
CA VAL A 304 -16.10 -0.70 10.18
C VAL A 304 -16.64 0.70 10.33
N ASP A 305 -15.77 1.65 10.57
CA ASP A 305 -16.08 3.07 10.62
C ASP A 305 -15.65 3.77 9.33
N PHE A 306 -16.62 4.45 8.71
CA PHE A 306 -16.42 5.31 7.55
C PHE A 306 -16.52 6.76 7.95
N GLU A 307 -15.60 7.60 7.50
CA GLU A 307 -15.63 9.03 7.75
C GLU A 307 -15.45 9.84 6.46
N GLY A 308 -16.33 10.84 6.24
CA GLY A 308 -16.23 11.71 5.08
C GLY A 308 -17.32 12.76 4.97
N LYS A 309 -17.11 13.68 4.02
CA LYS A 309 -18.04 14.78 3.76
C LYS A 309 -19.39 14.28 3.21
N SER A 310 -19.41 13.17 2.49
CA SER A 310 -20.63 12.54 1.95
C SER A 310 -21.64 12.13 3.03
N LEU A 311 -21.20 12.00 4.29
CA LEU A 311 -22.01 11.52 5.40
C LEU A 311 -22.58 12.66 6.26
N ILE A 312 -22.17 13.92 6.00
CA ILE A 312 -22.61 15.09 6.77
C ILE A 312 -24.12 15.30 6.57
N GLY A 313 -24.82 15.49 7.70
CA GLY A 313 -26.28 15.76 7.70
C GLY A 313 -27.14 14.53 7.43
N LEU A 314 -26.56 13.34 7.30
CA LEU A 314 -27.30 12.09 7.20
C LEU A 314 -27.60 11.52 8.59
N ASP A 315 -28.80 10.94 8.73
CA ASP A 315 -29.29 10.29 9.93
C ASP A 315 -29.79 8.86 9.64
N ARG A 316 -30.27 8.15 10.65
CA ARG A 316 -30.78 6.78 10.50
C ARG A 316 -31.96 6.64 9.51
N ARG A 317 -32.63 7.75 9.16
CA ARG A 317 -33.78 7.79 8.24
C ARG A 317 -33.36 8.19 6.82
N SER A 318 -32.11 8.53 6.62
CA SER A 318 -31.61 9.05 5.33
C SER A 318 -31.42 7.97 4.26
N GLY A 319 -31.74 6.69 4.54
CA GLY A 319 -31.65 5.61 3.57
C GLY A 319 -30.24 5.20 3.21
N VAL A 320 -29.29 5.35 4.15
CA VAL A 320 -27.92 4.84 3.97
C VAL A 320 -27.88 3.35 4.24
N GLU A 321 -27.31 2.60 3.33
CA GLU A 321 -27.21 1.14 3.39
C GLU A 321 -25.77 0.67 3.28
N ALA A 322 -25.44 -0.41 4.01
CA ALA A 322 -24.23 -1.16 3.79
C ALA A 322 -24.42 -2.19 2.68
N VAL A 323 -23.61 -2.13 1.65
CA VAL A 323 -23.59 -3.10 0.55
C VAL A 323 -22.46 -4.07 0.77
N VAL A 324 -22.79 -5.37 0.79
CA VAL A 324 -21.83 -6.45 1.04
C VAL A 324 -21.95 -7.58 0.03
N ASN A 325 -20.85 -8.31 -0.20
CA ASN A 325 -20.82 -9.47 -1.09
C ASN A 325 -21.12 -10.81 -0.38
N VAL A 326 -21.40 -10.79 0.92
CA VAL A 326 -21.80 -11.98 1.69
C VAL A 326 -23.32 -12.07 1.70
N GLY A 327 -23.84 -13.22 1.27
CA GLY A 327 -25.28 -13.50 1.22
C GLY A 327 -25.79 -14.30 2.41
N LYS A 328 -27.13 -14.42 2.52
CA LYS A 328 -27.74 -15.38 3.44
C LYS A 328 -27.48 -16.82 2.96
N PRO A 329 -27.27 -17.82 3.87
CA PRO A 329 -27.48 -17.71 5.31
C PRO A 329 -26.25 -17.24 6.11
N ALA A 330 -25.10 -16.98 5.48
CA ALA A 330 -23.88 -16.62 6.19
C ALA A 330 -23.92 -15.21 6.82
N LEU A 331 -24.56 -14.25 6.17
CA LEU A 331 -24.80 -12.92 6.74
C LEU A 331 -25.94 -12.98 7.75
N LEU A 332 -25.61 -13.03 9.04
CA LEU A 332 -26.56 -13.16 10.13
C LEU A 332 -27.20 -11.82 10.52
N ALA A 333 -26.41 -10.75 10.49
CA ALA A 333 -26.84 -9.40 10.79
C ALA A 333 -26.01 -8.39 10.01
N VAL A 334 -26.64 -7.26 9.66
CA VAL A 334 -25.99 -6.08 9.08
C VAL A 334 -26.71 -4.84 9.56
N ALA A 335 -25.95 -3.82 9.98
CA ALA A 335 -26.49 -2.52 10.32
C ALA A 335 -25.52 -1.41 9.91
N ALA A 336 -26.05 -0.29 9.42
CA ALA A 336 -25.32 0.94 9.15
C ALA A 336 -25.99 2.10 9.89
N TYR A 337 -25.21 2.89 10.65
CA TYR A 337 -25.74 3.98 11.45
C TYR A 337 -24.69 5.05 11.76
N PRO A 338 -25.12 6.32 11.99
CA PRO A 338 -24.22 7.39 12.37
C PRO A 338 -23.64 7.15 13.77
N VAL A 339 -22.34 7.42 13.94
CA VAL A 339 -21.68 7.36 15.24
C VAL A 339 -22.05 8.56 16.08
N VAL A 340 -22.52 8.34 17.32
CA VAL A 340 -22.96 9.41 18.21
C VAL A 340 -21.82 10.39 18.51
N GLY A 341 -22.09 11.68 18.34
CA GLY A 341 -21.10 12.73 18.55
C GLY A 341 -20.07 12.91 17.43
N GLN A 342 -20.17 12.13 16.33
CA GLN A 342 -19.26 12.17 15.20
C GLN A 342 -20.04 12.47 13.90
N PRO A 343 -20.29 13.73 13.53
CA PRO A 343 -21.25 14.09 12.48
C PRO A 343 -20.84 13.66 11.06
N ARG A 344 -19.59 13.23 10.89
CA ARG A 344 -19.02 12.78 9.62
C ARG A 344 -18.76 11.29 9.58
N ARG A 345 -19.06 10.54 10.69
CA ARG A 345 -18.69 9.14 10.86
C ARG A 345 -19.92 8.23 10.91
N TRP A 346 -19.83 7.18 10.15
CA TRP A 346 -20.83 6.10 10.14
C TRP A 346 -20.16 4.78 10.44
N ARG A 347 -20.85 3.95 11.21
CA ARG A 347 -20.43 2.59 11.57
C ARG A 347 -21.26 1.57 10.84
N VAL A 348 -20.60 0.57 10.29
CA VAL A 348 -21.21 -0.66 9.83
C VAL A 348 -20.85 -1.78 10.78
N THR A 349 -21.84 -2.57 11.18
CA THR A 349 -21.63 -3.81 11.96
C THR A 349 -22.18 -4.98 11.16
N LEU A 350 -21.41 -6.06 11.09
CA LEU A 350 -21.75 -7.29 10.35
C LEU A 350 -21.49 -8.49 11.25
N ASP A 351 -22.48 -9.41 11.38
CA ASP A 351 -22.25 -10.73 11.95
C ASP A 351 -22.23 -11.76 10.81
N ILE A 352 -21.08 -12.40 10.58
CA ILE A 352 -20.86 -13.32 9.47
C ILE A 352 -20.46 -14.69 10.05
N ARG A 353 -21.21 -15.74 9.65
CA ARG A 353 -20.85 -17.12 9.97
C ARG A 353 -19.75 -17.60 9.05
N ALA A 354 -18.76 -18.30 9.61
CA ALA A 354 -17.77 -18.98 8.82
C ALA A 354 -18.44 -20.07 7.95
N ASP A 355 -18.25 -19.98 6.65
CA ASP A 355 -18.79 -20.91 5.64
C ASP A 355 -17.77 -21.04 4.51
N ALA A 356 -17.49 -22.27 4.10
CA ALA A 356 -16.59 -22.52 2.96
C ALA A 356 -17.11 -21.94 1.63
N ALA A 357 -18.42 -21.68 1.53
CA ALA A 357 -19.05 -21.03 0.39
C ALA A 357 -18.93 -19.49 0.41
N ASN A 358 -18.46 -18.89 1.52
CA ASN A 358 -18.24 -17.46 1.58
C ASN A 358 -17.11 -17.03 0.66
N PRO A 359 -17.16 -15.80 0.12
CA PRO A 359 -16.00 -15.21 -0.51
C PRO A 359 -14.84 -15.15 0.51
N LYS A 360 -13.61 -15.30 0.03
CA LYS A 360 -12.41 -15.21 0.89
C LYS A 360 -12.20 -13.80 1.45
N GLU A 361 -12.82 -12.82 0.82
CA GLU A 361 -12.74 -11.40 1.20
C GLU A 361 -14.13 -10.79 1.26
N LEU A 362 -14.39 -10.07 2.35
CA LEU A 362 -15.53 -9.19 2.49
C LEU A 362 -15.34 -7.98 1.58
N ARG A 363 -16.34 -7.64 0.79
CA ARG A 363 -16.42 -6.38 0.05
C ARG A 363 -17.57 -5.56 0.67
N LEU A 364 -17.26 -4.36 1.13
CA LEU A 364 -18.19 -3.51 1.87
C LEU A 364 -18.06 -2.05 1.46
N PHE A 365 -19.18 -1.38 1.19
CA PHE A 365 -19.23 0.08 1.04
C PHE A 365 -20.58 0.62 1.49
N LEU A 366 -20.65 1.93 1.73
CA LEU A 366 -21.89 2.65 2.02
C LEU A 366 -22.48 3.22 0.74
N ARG A 367 -23.79 3.10 0.56
CA ARG A 367 -24.55 3.76 -0.52
C ARG A 367 -25.81 4.41 -0.02
N ARG A 368 -26.37 5.31 -0.84
CA ARG A 368 -27.71 5.88 -0.70
C ARG A 368 -28.35 5.91 -2.08
N GLY A 369 -29.45 5.15 -2.26
CA GLY A 369 -29.99 4.91 -3.59
C GLY A 369 -28.92 4.32 -4.51
N ASP A 370 -28.71 4.93 -5.67
CA ASP A 370 -27.71 4.49 -6.66
C ASP A 370 -26.32 5.11 -6.46
N SER A 371 -26.14 5.96 -5.44
CA SER A 371 -24.90 6.68 -5.22
C SER A 371 -24.04 6.03 -4.13
N ALA A 372 -22.82 5.67 -4.46
CA ALA A 372 -21.81 5.28 -3.47
C ALA A 372 -21.42 6.49 -2.61
N LEU A 373 -21.45 6.33 -1.29
CA LEU A 373 -21.08 7.35 -0.32
C LEU A 373 -19.65 7.17 0.18
N SER A 374 -19.08 5.97 0.06
CA SER A 374 -17.76 5.64 0.55
C SER A 374 -16.88 4.96 -0.50
N GLU A 375 -15.60 4.85 -0.20
CA GLU A 375 -14.75 3.85 -0.84
C GLU A 375 -15.23 2.42 -0.50
N THR A 376 -14.70 1.44 -1.21
CA THR A 376 -14.95 0.02 -0.98
C THR A 376 -13.86 -0.56 -0.09
N LEU A 377 -14.22 -1.03 1.09
CA LEU A 377 -13.36 -1.90 1.91
C LEU A 377 -13.32 -3.29 1.29
N ILE A 378 -12.11 -3.87 1.21
CA ILE A 378 -11.90 -5.30 0.98
C ILE A 378 -11.14 -5.87 2.17
N GLU A 379 -11.79 -6.70 2.97
CA GLU A 379 -11.26 -7.26 4.22
C GLU A 379 -11.16 -8.78 4.11
N PRO A 380 -10.03 -9.42 4.48
CA PRO A 380 -9.98 -10.87 4.54
C PRO A 380 -11.00 -11.41 5.53
N LEU A 381 -11.81 -12.36 5.09
CA LEU A 381 -12.66 -13.13 6.00
C LEU A 381 -11.81 -14.24 6.61
N SER A 382 -11.45 -14.09 7.88
CA SER A 382 -10.81 -15.16 8.65
C SER A 382 -11.83 -16.27 8.93
N PRO A 383 -11.44 -17.54 8.78
CA PRO A 383 -12.29 -18.68 9.12
C PRO A 383 -12.64 -18.75 10.61
#